data_9b6fc99716f680f070dbc75f985652c7
#
_entry.id   9b6fc99716f680f070dbc75f985652c7
#
_cell.length_a   1.000
_cell.length_b   1.000
_cell.length_c   1.000
_cell.angle_alpha   90.00
_cell.angle_beta   90.00
_cell.angle_gamma   90.00
#
_symmetry.space_group_name_H-M   'P 1'
#
loop_
_entity.id
_entity.type
_entity.pdbx_description
1 polymer ?
#
loop_
_entity_poly.entity_id
_entity_poly.type
_entity_poly.pdbx_seq_one_letter_code
_entity_poly.pdbx_strand_id
1 'polypeptide(L)'
;MSRPSDLIESDIKPFAEDWEDPKPGEEHYSTNQLIAAYKAGYAKGVAGAHALLQETFNRNYQKSGEDTGKVIEKLQEFGLNPLSALLRVVSWEEFEVLITLPEAEFLDEKLESAYDFVGEFENSARTNHYCLSFRFCPTVDGLDEQKMKSDGFTIAHRLLVK
;
A
#
# COMPACT_ATOMS: atom_id res chain seq x y z
N MET A 1 24.45 24.41 -7.42
CA MET A 1 23.04 24.21 -7.76
C MET A 1 22.68 22.75 -7.52
N SER A 2 21.93 22.46 -6.51
CA SER A 2 21.35 21.13 -6.30
C SER A 2 20.33 20.86 -7.40
N ARG A 3 20.40 19.69 -8.01
CA ARG A 3 19.43 19.27 -9.03
C ARG A 3 18.03 19.20 -8.39
N PRO A 4 16.96 19.58 -9.11
CA PRO A 4 15.58 19.47 -8.57
C PRO A 4 15.20 18.06 -8.09
N SER A 5 15.89 17.04 -8.55
CA SER A 5 15.70 15.65 -8.12
C SER A 5 16.19 15.38 -6.69
N ASP A 6 17.18 16.14 -6.21
CA ASP A 6 17.77 15.87 -4.89
C ASP A 6 16.91 16.40 -3.73
N LEU A 7 16.05 17.38 -4.02
CA LEU A 7 15.10 17.95 -3.04
C LEU A 7 13.87 17.08 -2.84
N ILE A 8 13.62 16.14 -3.74
CA ILE A 8 12.40 15.35 -3.77
C ILE A 8 12.54 14.06 -2.93
N GLU A 9 13.72 13.47 -2.89
CA GLU A 9 13.98 12.24 -2.13
C GLU A 9 14.02 12.46 -0.61
N SER A 10 14.43 13.64 -0.16
CA SER A 10 14.58 13.92 1.27
C SER A 10 13.25 14.16 1.99
N ASP A 11 12.21 14.59 1.25
CA ASP A 11 10.94 15.01 1.86
C ASP A 11 9.93 13.89 2.08
N ILE A 12 10.21 12.69 1.57
CA ILE A 12 9.26 11.57 1.64
C ILE A 12 9.51 10.64 2.84
N LYS A 13 10.69 10.71 3.41
CA LYS A 13 11.20 9.71 4.36
C LYS A 13 10.53 9.57 5.73
N PRO A 14 9.84 10.52 6.32
CA PRO A 14 9.41 10.31 7.70
C PRO A 14 7.97 9.84 7.90
N PHE A 15 7.20 9.54 6.86
CA PHE A 15 5.74 9.55 7.02
C PHE A 15 5.03 8.19 6.99
N ALA A 16 5.74 7.08 6.84
CA ALA A 16 5.09 5.77 6.78
C ALA A 16 5.76 4.77 7.71
N GLU A 17 5.59 4.98 9.01
CA GLU A 17 6.12 4.06 10.03
C GLU A 17 5.56 2.63 9.89
N ASP A 18 4.37 2.48 9.30
CA ASP A 18 3.70 1.19 9.11
C ASP A 18 4.20 0.41 7.89
N TRP A 19 4.87 1.08 6.95
CA TRP A 19 5.34 0.46 5.72
C TRP A 19 6.87 0.29 5.73
N GLU A 20 7.35 -0.85 5.22
CA GLU A 20 8.77 -1.10 5.01
C GLU A 20 9.25 -0.45 3.70
N ASP A 21 10.38 0.24 3.75
CA ASP A 21 11.00 0.76 2.54
C ASP A 21 11.38 -0.39 1.60
N PRO A 22 11.20 -0.24 0.27
CA PRO A 22 11.66 -1.21 -0.70
C PRO A 22 13.17 -1.44 -0.57
N LYS A 23 13.60 -2.69 -0.63
CA LYS A 23 15.03 -3.03 -0.53
C LYS A 23 15.79 -2.52 -1.76
N PRO A 24 17.00 -1.93 -1.59
CA PRO A 24 17.82 -1.54 -2.72
C PRO A 24 18.13 -2.74 -3.62
N GLY A 25 18.00 -2.59 -4.94
CA GLY A 25 18.31 -3.62 -5.92
C GLY A 25 17.12 -4.44 -6.41
N GLU A 26 15.92 -4.22 -5.89
CA GLU A 26 14.70 -4.76 -6.50
C GLU A 26 14.35 -3.92 -7.74
N GLU A 27 14.73 -4.43 -8.92
CA GLU A 27 14.57 -3.75 -10.22
C GLU A 27 13.12 -3.77 -10.72
N HIS A 28 12.17 -3.46 -9.90
CA HIS A 28 10.78 -3.29 -10.32
C HIS A 28 10.37 -1.85 -10.06
N TYR A 29 9.39 -1.35 -10.83
CA TYR A 29 8.83 -0.03 -10.60
C TYR A 29 8.49 0.13 -9.13
N SER A 30 9.45 0.66 -8.38
CA SER A 30 9.27 0.90 -6.95
C SER A 30 8.22 1.99 -6.78
N THR A 31 7.53 1.98 -5.66
CA THR A 31 6.64 3.07 -5.27
C THR A 31 7.37 4.41 -5.31
N ASN A 32 8.67 4.42 -4.97
CA ASN A 32 9.50 5.62 -5.06
C ASN A 32 9.64 6.12 -6.50
N GLN A 33 9.73 5.21 -7.48
CA GLN A 33 9.76 5.59 -8.90
C GLN A 33 8.41 6.14 -9.37
N LEU A 34 7.31 5.56 -8.92
CA LEU A 34 5.97 6.06 -9.23
C LEU A 34 5.76 7.44 -8.61
N ILE A 35 6.13 7.61 -7.35
CA ILE A 35 6.09 8.90 -6.65
C ILE A 35 6.97 9.93 -7.35
N ALA A 36 8.19 9.55 -7.74
CA ALA A 36 9.10 10.41 -8.47
C ALA A 36 8.55 10.81 -9.85
N ALA A 37 7.91 9.87 -10.56
CA ALA A 37 7.27 10.15 -11.84
C ALA A 37 6.11 11.13 -11.70
N TYR A 38 5.25 10.97 -10.69
CA TYR A 38 4.18 11.91 -10.37
C TYR A 38 4.72 13.30 -10.04
N LYS A 39 5.76 13.38 -9.22
CA LYS A 39 6.41 14.63 -8.84
C LYS A 39 7.05 15.33 -10.04
N ALA A 40 7.74 14.59 -10.90
CA ALA A 40 8.36 15.16 -12.10
C ALA A 40 7.33 15.71 -13.08
N GLY A 41 6.17 15.05 -13.21
CA GLY A 41 5.06 15.55 -14.03
C GLY A 41 4.48 16.85 -13.52
N TYR A 42 4.38 17.02 -12.20
CA TYR A 42 3.85 18.22 -11.56
C TYR A 42 4.86 19.37 -11.45
N ALA A 43 6.15 19.11 -11.38
CA ALA A 43 7.19 20.14 -11.30
C ALA A 43 7.19 21.09 -12.51
N LYS A 44 6.59 20.68 -13.63
CA LYS A 44 6.50 21.48 -14.85
C LYS A 44 5.31 22.44 -14.88
N GLY A 45 4.37 22.36 -13.94
CA GLY A 45 3.11 23.06 -14.06
C GLY A 45 2.82 24.15 -13.03
N VAL A 46 2.83 23.83 -11.72
CA VAL A 46 2.37 24.78 -10.68
C VAL A 46 3.02 24.49 -9.33
N ALA A 47 3.94 25.28 -8.88
CA ALA A 47 4.71 25.08 -7.62
C ALA A 47 3.83 24.98 -6.34
N GLY A 48 2.70 25.69 -6.27
CA GLY A 48 1.78 25.64 -5.12
C GLY A 48 0.90 24.37 -5.08
N ALA A 49 0.47 23.91 -6.23
CA ALA A 49 -0.31 22.67 -6.36
C ALA A 49 0.55 21.43 -6.05
N HIS A 50 1.85 21.47 -6.37
CA HIS A 50 2.79 20.39 -6.09
C HIS A 50 2.93 20.13 -4.59
N ALA A 51 3.11 21.16 -3.78
CA ALA A 51 3.24 21.03 -2.32
C ALA A 51 1.96 20.43 -1.71
N LEU A 52 0.79 20.85 -2.17
CA LEU A 52 -0.50 20.32 -1.70
C LEU A 52 -0.69 18.85 -2.06
N LEU A 53 -0.31 18.46 -3.27
CA LEU A 53 -0.38 17.06 -3.72
C LEU A 53 0.58 16.15 -2.94
N GLN A 54 1.78 16.63 -2.68
CA GLN A 54 2.75 15.90 -1.86
C GLN A 54 2.24 15.69 -0.43
N GLU A 55 1.70 16.72 0.18
CA GLU A 55 1.10 16.62 1.51
C GLU A 55 -0.08 15.66 1.54
N THR A 56 -0.96 15.75 0.54
CA THR A 56 -2.10 14.84 0.40
C THR A 56 -1.65 13.40 0.20
N PHE A 57 -0.65 13.18 -0.66
CA PHE A 57 -0.09 11.84 -0.86
C PHE A 57 0.50 11.28 0.44
N ASN A 58 1.32 12.03 1.15
CA ASN A 58 1.96 11.58 2.38
C ASN A 58 0.92 11.22 3.45
N ARG A 59 -0.10 12.03 3.60
CA ARG A 59 -1.22 11.78 4.51
C ARG A 59 -1.96 10.50 4.13
N ASN A 60 -2.29 10.33 2.86
CA ASN A 60 -2.99 9.15 2.35
C ASN A 60 -2.14 7.88 2.48
N TYR A 61 -0.86 7.98 2.21
CA TYR A 61 0.08 6.88 2.35
C TYR A 61 0.19 6.42 3.81
N GLN A 62 0.33 7.34 4.74
CA GLN A 62 0.30 7.03 6.17
C GLN A 62 -1.03 6.41 6.58
N LYS A 63 -2.14 7.02 6.17
CA LYS A 63 -3.48 6.51 6.47
C LYS A 63 -3.69 5.09 5.94
N SER A 64 -3.17 4.78 4.76
CA SER A 64 -3.27 3.42 4.20
C SER A 64 -2.57 2.38 5.08
N GLY A 65 -1.45 2.72 5.69
CA GLY A 65 -0.76 1.86 6.66
C GLY A 65 -1.57 1.63 7.92
N GLU A 66 -2.11 2.69 8.50
CA GLU A 66 -2.96 2.63 9.70
C GLU A 66 -4.23 1.81 9.44
N ASP A 67 -4.90 2.07 8.33
CA ASP A 67 -6.12 1.36 7.94
C ASP A 67 -5.85 -0.13 7.67
N THR A 68 -4.73 -0.45 7.02
CA THR A 68 -4.30 -1.83 6.81
C THR A 68 -4.04 -2.54 8.14
N GLY A 69 -3.41 -1.87 9.10
CA GLY A 69 -3.20 -2.39 10.44
C GLY A 69 -4.51 -2.76 11.12
N LYS A 70 -5.53 -1.91 11.03
CA LYS A 70 -6.88 -2.17 11.58
C LYS A 70 -7.53 -3.39 10.92
N VAL A 71 -7.39 -3.52 9.61
CA VAL A 71 -7.91 -4.69 8.87
C VAL A 71 -7.20 -5.96 9.30
N ILE A 72 -5.86 -5.94 9.40
CA ILE A 72 -5.08 -7.09 9.87
C ILE A 72 -5.54 -7.53 11.27
N GLU A 73 -5.68 -6.61 12.21
CA GLU A 73 -6.13 -6.90 13.56
C GLU A 73 -7.53 -7.53 13.56
N LYS A 74 -8.43 -7.03 12.73
CA LYS A 74 -9.79 -7.56 12.61
C LYS A 74 -9.80 -8.95 12.00
N LEU A 75 -8.98 -9.21 11.00
CA LEU A 75 -8.83 -10.56 10.43
C LEU A 75 -8.34 -11.56 11.49
N GLN A 76 -7.41 -11.15 12.33
CA GLN A 76 -6.92 -11.96 13.45
C GLN A 76 -8.02 -12.22 14.49
N GLU A 77 -8.88 -11.26 14.77
CA GLU A 77 -10.06 -11.46 15.62
C GLU A 77 -11.04 -12.49 15.05
N PHE A 78 -11.18 -12.56 13.72
CA PHE A 78 -11.97 -13.60 13.06
C PHE A 78 -11.29 -14.99 13.08
N GLY A 79 -10.05 -15.08 13.56
CA GLY A 79 -9.29 -16.32 13.59
C GLY A 79 -8.55 -16.60 12.29
N LEU A 80 -8.39 -15.61 11.42
CA LEU A 80 -7.57 -15.70 10.23
C LEU A 80 -6.12 -15.29 10.55
N ASN A 81 -5.17 -15.83 9.79
CA ASN A 81 -3.74 -15.57 10.01
C ASN A 81 -3.12 -14.98 8.74
N PRO A 82 -3.25 -13.66 8.53
CA PRO A 82 -2.59 -13.01 7.40
C PRO A 82 -1.08 -13.26 7.42
N LEU A 83 -0.52 -13.68 6.30
CA LEU A 83 0.91 -13.98 6.17
C LEU A 83 1.69 -12.78 5.65
N SER A 84 1.08 -12.00 4.78
CA SER A 84 1.64 -10.75 4.30
C SER A 84 0.54 -9.77 3.91
N ALA A 85 0.86 -8.50 3.91
CA ALA A 85 0.05 -7.44 3.35
C ALA A 85 0.98 -6.53 2.54
N LEU A 86 0.75 -6.48 1.25
CA LEU A 86 1.59 -5.77 0.29
C LEU A 86 0.81 -4.63 -0.35
N LEU A 87 1.39 -3.45 -0.33
CA LEU A 87 0.79 -2.23 -0.90
C LEU A 87 1.22 -2.03 -2.33
N ARG A 88 0.26 -1.65 -3.17
CA ARG A 88 0.46 -1.03 -4.48
C ARG A 88 -0.12 0.37 -4.46
N VAL A 89 0.67 1.35 -4.85
CA VAL A 89 0.22 2.73 -5.05
C VAL A 89 -0.25 2.89 -6.49
N VAL A 90 -1.54 3.12 -6.69
CA VAL A 90 -2.14 3.31 -8.01
C VAL A 90 -2.05 4.78 -8.40
N SER A 91 -2.37 5.67 -7.47
CA SER A 91 -2.26 7.12 -7.63
C SER A 91 -2.03 7.78 -6.28
N TRP A 92 -1.97 9.09 -6.24
CA TRP A 92 -1.85 9.85 -4.99
C TRP A 92 -3.10 9.77 -4.10
N GLU A 93 -4.21 9.31 -4.64
CA GLU A 93 -5.49 9.11 -3.93
C GLU A 93 -5.89 7.64 -3.79
N GLU A 94 -5.31 6.75 -4.59
CA GLU A 94 -5.77 5.37 -4.73
C GLU A 94 -4.67 4.37 -4.38
N PHE A 95 -5.00 3.47 -3.48
CA PHE A 95 -4.10 2.48 -2.92
C PHE A 95 -4.78 1.10 -2.93
N GLU A 96 -4.02 0.06 -3.20
CA GLU A 96 -4.49 -1.32 -3.13
C GLU A 96 -3.57 -2.14 -2.23
N VAL A 97 -4.15 -2.98 -1.40
CA VAL A 97 -3.42 -3.91 -0.52
C VAL A 97 -3.80 -5.35 -0.87
N LEU A 98 -2.78 -6.16 -1.11
CA LEU A 98 -2.92 -7.59 -1.30
C LEU A 98 -2.56 -8.31 0.01
N ILE A 99 -3.53 -8.99 0.60
CA ILE A 99 -3.35 -9.77 1.82
C ILE A 99 -3.29 -11.25 1.45
N THR A 100 -2.21 -11.92 1.82
CA THR A 100 -2.07 -13.36 1.63
C THR A 100 -2.50 -14.11 2.87
N LEU A 101 -3.24 -15.18 2.68
CA LEU A 101 -3.76 -16.07 3.72
C LEU A 101 -3.34 -17.51 3.44
N PRO A 102 -3.19 -18.37 4.47
CA PRO A 102 -3.05 -19.80 4.23
C PRO A 102 -4.20 -20.35 3.38
N GLU A 103 -3.91 -21.28 2.48
CA GLU A 103 -4.90 -21.84 1.56
C GLU A 103 -6.12 -22.43 2.30
N ALA A 104 -5.90 -23.10 3.42
CA ALA A 104 -6.98 -23.67 4.22
C ALA A 104 -7.93 -22.60 4.76
N GLU A 105 -7.42 -21.44 5.13
CA GLU A 105 -8.24 -20.32 5.60
C GLU A 105 -8.96 -19.61 4.47
N PHE A 106 -8.38 -19.60 3.28
CA PHE A 106 -9.03 -19.04 2.09
C PHE A 106 -10.30 -19.80 1.71
N LEU A 107 -10.39 -21.07 2.06
CA LEU A 107 -11.55 -21.92 1.82
C LEU A 107 -12.52 -21.97 3.02
N ASP A 108 -12.21 -21.29 4.11
CA ASP A 108 -13.00 -21.27 5.35
C ASP A 108 -14.17 -20.26 5.24
N GLU A 109 -15.28 -20.60 5.89
CA GLU A 109 -16.46 -19.73 6.01
C GLU A 109 -16.13 -18.36 6.68
N LYS A 110 -15.11 -18.32 7.51
CA LYS A 110 -14.62 -17.08 8.16
C LYS A 110 -14.21 -16.02 7.14
N LEU A 111 -13.78 -16.43 5.96
CA LEU A 111 -13.40 -15.50 4.91
C LEU A 111 -14.58 -14.68 4.40
N GLU A 112 -15.79 -15.24 4.39
CA GLU A 112 -16.99 -14.52 4.02
C GLU A 112 -17.23 -13.32 4.96
N SER A 113 -17.12 -13.54 6.27
CA SER A 113 -17.20 -12.46 7.27
C SER A 113 -16.10 -11.42 7.09
N ALA A 114 -14.91 -11.85 6.69
CA ALA A 114 -13.81 -10.95 6.41
C ALA A 114 -14.08 -10.06 5.17
N TYR A 115 -14.64 -10.62 4.12
CA TYR A 115 -15.05 -9.85 2.93
C TYR A 115 -16.13 -8.82 3.26
N ASP A 116 -17.12 -9.19 4.05
CA ASP A 116 -18.18 -8.28 4.48
C ASP A 116 -17.60 -7.12 5.30
N PHE A 117 -16.74 -7.43 6.25
CA PHE A 117 -16.07 -6.41 7.06
C PHE A 117 -15.22 -5.48 6.20
N VAL A 118 -14.40 -6.03 5.32
CA VAL A 118 -13.50 -5.25 4.46
C VAL A 118 -14.30 -4.35 3.53
N GLY A 119 -15.39 -4.86 2.93
CA GLY A 119 -16.26 -4.06 2.07
C GLY A 119 -16.87 -2.86 2.80
N GLU A 120 -17.36 -3.06 4.02
CA GLU A 120 -17.87 -1.97 4.87
C GLU A 120 -16.77 -0.98 5.27
N PHE A 121 -15.60 -1.50 5.61
CA PHE A 121 -14.45 -0.69 5.98
C PHE A 121 -13.98 0.19 4.81
N GLU A 122 -13.84 -0.39 3.61
CA GLU A 122 -13.47 0.34 2.41
C GLU A 122 -14.45 1.49 2.13
N ASN A 123 -15.75 1.22 2.22
CA ASN A 123 -16.77 2.22 1.99
C ASN A 123 -16.75 3.34 3.04
N SER A 124 -16.53 3.01 4.30
CA SER A 124 -16.50 4.00 5.39
C SER A 124 -15.23 4.85 5.37
N ALA A 125 -14.10 4.29 4.91
CA ALA A 125 -12.82 4.99 4.84
C ALA A 125 -12.69 5.87 3.58
N ARG A 126 -13.48 5.60 2.55
CA ARG A 126 -13.41 6.32 1.27
C ARG A 126 -13.81 7.79 1.44
N THR A 127 -13.00 8.65 0.85
CA THR A 127 -13.31 10.08 0.70
C THR A 127 -13.14 10.49 -0.76
N ASN A 128 -13.38 11.77 -1.06
CA ASN A 128 -13.14 12.31 -2.41
C ASN A 128 -11.66 12.27 -2.83
N HIS A 129 -10.75 12.13 -1.86
CA HIS A 129 -9.30 12.20 -2.07
C HIS A 129 -8.56 11.00 -1.48
N TYR A 130 -9.27 9.94 -1.12
CA TYR A 130 -8.67 8.72 -0.58
C TYR A 130 -9.52 7.50 -0.91
N CYS A 131 -8.90 6.51 -1.52
CA CYS A 131 -9.50 5.22 -1.79
C CYS A 131 -8.50 4.11 -1.47
N LEU A 132 -8.86 3.24 -0.56
CA LEU A 132 -8.08 2.06 -0.21
C LEU A 132 -8.93 0.82 -0.49
N SER A 133 -8.38 -0.13 -1.24
CA SER A 133 -9.03 -1.40 -1.52
C SER A 133 -8.14 -2.58 -1.10
N PHE A 134 -8.77 -3.67 -0.68
CA PHE A 134 -8.11 -4.88 -0.22
C PHE A 134 -8.46 -6.04 -1.13
N ARG A 135 -7.46 -6.88 -1.40
CA ARG A 135 -7.63 -8.15 -2.11
C ARG A 135 -7.02 -9.26 -1.28
N PHE A 136 -7.65 -10.43 -1.31
CA PHE A 136 -7.14 -11.63 -0.64
C PHE A 136 -6.60 -12.61 -1.67
N CYS A 137 -5.49 -13.25 -1.33
CA CYS A 137 -4.85 -14.26 -2.16
C CYS A 137 -4.46 -15.45 -1.30
N PRO A 138 -4.78 -16.70 -1.72
CA PRO A 138 -4.30 -17.88 -1.02
C PRO A 138 -2.79 -18.04 -1.23
N THR A 139 -2.11 -18.50 -0.18
CA THR A 139 -0.72 -18.92 -0.30
C THR A 139 -0.71 -20.38 -0.70
N VAL A 140 -0.35 -20.66 -1.95
CA VAL A 140 -0.20 -21.99 -2.49
C VAL A 140 1.26 -22.23 -2.89
N ASP A 141 1.67 -23.47 -2.94
CA ASP A 141 2.96 -23.84 -3.52
C ASP A 141 3.02 -23.33 -4.98
N GLY A 142 3.98 -22.47 -5.27
CA GLY A 142 4.08 -21.83 -6.58
C GLY A 142 3.48 -20.43 -6.66
N LEU A 143 3.10 -19.83 -5.52
CA LEU A 143 2.76 -18.41 -5.50
C LEU A 143 3.97 -17.61 -5.99
N ASP A 144 3.80 -16.96 -7.12
CA ASP A 144 4.88 -16.21 -7.74
C ASP A 144 5.01 -14.83 -7.10
N GLU A 145 5.88 -14.73 -6.08
CA GLU A 145 6.23 -13.46 -5.44
C GLU A 145 6.75 -12.42 -6.43
N GLN A 146 7.46 -12.90 -7.46
CA GLN A 146 7.98 -12.06 -8.53
C GLN A 146 6.85 -11.43 -9.34
N LYS A 147 5.77 -12.19 -9.59
CA LYS A 147 4.57 -11.67 -10.26
C LYS A 147 3.86 -10.63 -9.42
N MET A 148 3.73 -10.85 -8.12
CA MET A 148 3.14 -9.85 -7.21
C MET A 148 3.94 -8.54 -7.23
N LYS A 149 5.26 -8.64 -7.21
CA LYS A 149 6.15 -7.47 -7.29
C LYS A 149 6.04 -6.78 -8.65
N SER A 150 5.99 -7.54 -9.75
CA SER A 150 5.82 -6.97 -11.09
C SER A 150 4.44 -6.33 -11.30
N ASP A 151 3.43 -6.78 -10.56
CA ASP A 151 2.11 -6.15 -10.53
C ASP A 151 2.07 -4.88 -9.65
N GLY A 152 3.19 -4.53 -9.01
CA GLY A 152 3.35 -3.31 -8.22
C GLY A 152 3.13 -3.46 -6.72
N PHE A 153 2.87 -4.65 -6.21
CA PHE A 153 2.73 -4.93 -4.78
C PHE A 153 4.11 -5.11 -4.15
N THR A 154 4.77 -4.02 -3.84
CA THR A 154 6.19 -4.02 -3.46
C THR A 154 6.47 -3.59 -2.03
N ILE A 155 5.49 -3.03 -1.32
CA ILE A 155 5.68 -2.47 0.02
C ILE A 155 4.97 -3.35 1.03
N ALA A 156 5.74 -3.94 1.96
CA ALA A 156 5.21 -4.83 2.99
C ALA A 156 4.77 -4.06 4.24
N HIS A 157 3.67 -4.48 4.87
CA HIS A 157 3.23 -3.95 6.15
C HIS A 157 4.09 -4.50 7.29
N ARG A 158 4.55 -3.64 8.19
CA ARG A 158 5.50 -4.00 9.27
C ARG A 158 4.97 -5.06 10.23
N LEU A 159 3.68 -5.06 10.52
CA LEU A 159 3.09 -6.07 11.40
C LEU A 159 3.25 -7.50 10.89
N LEU A 160 3.43 -7.68 9.59
CA LEU A 160 3.51 -8.98 8.93
C LEU A 160 4.87 -9.24 8.26
N VAL A 161 5.85 -8.39 8.49
CA VAL A 161 7.22 -8.62 8.02
C VAL A 161 7.84 -9.71 8.88
N LYS A 162 8.32 -10.77 8.23
CA LYS A 162 9.04 -11.87 8.87
C LYS A 162 10.55 -11.66 8.78
#